data_6c2d289ba2138e218e587a38d3718641
#
_entry.id   6c2d289ba2138e218e587a38d3718641
#
_cell.length_a   1.000
_cell.length_b   1.000
_cell.length_c   1.000
_cell.angle_alpha   90.00
_cell.angle_beta   90.00
_cell.angle_gamma   90.00
#
_symmetry.space_group_name_H-M   'P 1'
#
loop_
_entity.id
_entity.type
_entity.pdbx_description
1 polymer ?
#
loop_
_entity_poly.entity_id
_entity_poly.type
_entity_poly.pdbx_seq_one_letter_code
_entity_poly.pdbx_strand_id
1 'polypeptide(L)'
;MTGIKPCPPKSHADLAREWDQLAEERHRQIASGEDLSFEHVIVPTTWRLFEGADPGAVLDIGSGTGHFTARLARVAGKVIAVEPSPASVALARRVCHATQNVRFVEASLEEAVSSLHERPLTAAVAVMTLMTVPDLRTFAKALAALLKARGLFVATVAHPWFWPKYWGYEDEPWFHYEVETFIEAPFVISRRRTEIRTTHVHRPLNQYVNVFSEEGFRLNALVEPMPPEEVQRLYPAPWRFPRFLGLRWERVV
;
A
#
# COMPACT_ATOMS: atom_id res chain seq x y z
N MET A 1 8.81 22.77 -13.76
CA MET A 1 9.18 22.18 -12.43
C MET A 1 8.07 21.20 -12.03
N THR A 2 8.40 19.99 -11.66
CA THR A 2 7.45 18.90 -11.42
C THR A 2 6.57 19.09 -10.16
N GLY A 3 6.88 20.10 -9.33
CA GLY A 3 6.21 20.32 -8.04
C GLY A 3 6.49 19.23 -7.00
N ILE A 4 7.48 18.38 -7.25
CA ILE A 4 7.97 17.34 -6.33
C ILE A 4 9.08 17.95 -5.47
N LYS A 5 9.00 17.77 -4.16
CA LYS A 5 9.99 18.33 -3.21
C LYS A 5 10.06 17.49 -1.94
N PRO A 6 11.22 17.49 -1.27
CA PRO A 6 11.30 16.94 0.07
C PRO A 6 10.47 17.79 1.04
N CYS A 7 9.96 17.14 2.09
CA CYS A 7 9.26 17.81 3.18
C CYS A 7 9.69 17.23 4.52
N PRO A 8 9.45 17.93 5.63
CA PRO A 8 9.69 17.38 6.96
C PRO A 8 8.89 16.09 7.19
N PRO A 9 9.34 15.20 8.09
CA PRO A 9 8.57 14.04 8.52
C PRO A 9 7.15 14.42 8.95
N LYS A 10 6.17 13.63 8.54
CA LYS A 10 4.75 13.82 8.85
C LYS A 10 4.25 12.72 9.76
N SER A 11 3.30 13.05 10.63
CA SER A 11 2.61 12.08 11.47
C SER A 11 1.56 11.29 10.69
N HIS A 12 1.04 10.20 11.27
CA HIS A 12 -0.13 9.48 10.73
C HIS A 12 -1.32 10.42 10.49
N ALA A 13 -1.58 11.33 11.44
CA ALA A 13 -2.68 12.27 11.32
C ALA A 13 -2.49 13.28 10.17
N ASP A 14 -1.23 13.70 9.89
CA ASP A 14 -0.93 14.57 8.75
C ASP A 14 -1.20 13.85 7.43
N LEU A 15 -0.71 12.62 7.31
CA LEU A 15 -0.90 11.80 6.12
C LEU A 15 -2.38 11.44 5.92
N ALA A 16 -3.10 11.09 6.98
CA ALA A 16 -4.54 10.82 6.90
C ALA A 16 -5.32 12.02 6.35
N ARG A 17 -4.99 13.25 6.78
CA ARG A 17 -5.63 14.47 6.23
C ARG A 17 -5.36 14.67 4.74
N GLU A 18 -4.19 14.30 4.23
CA GLU A 18 -3.92 14.34 2.78
C GLU A 18 -4.81 13.34 2.02
N TRP A 19 -4.95 12.13 2.56
CA TRP A 19 -5.80 11.10 1.97
C TRP A 19 -7.28 11.42 2.09
N ASP A 20 -7.72 12.13 3.14
CA ASP A 20 -9.10 12.63 3.25
C ASP A 20 -9.45 13.55 2.07
N GLN A 21 -8.54 14.45 1.70
CA GLN A 21 -8.75 15.35 0.56
C GLN A 21 -8.80 14.61 -0.77
N LEU A 22 -8.10 13.48 -0.88
CA LEU A 22 -8.00 12.69 -2.10
C LEU A 22 -9.09 11.61 -2.22
N ALA A 23 -9.74 11.23 -1.14
CA ALA A 23 -10.55 10.02 -1.03
C ALA A 23 -11.63 9.88 -2.12
N GLU A 24 -12.45 10.92 -2.35
CA GLU A 24 -13.51 10.91 -3.39
C GLU A 24 -12.92 10.77 -4.80
N GLU A 25 -11.86 11.51 -5.10
CA GLU A 25 -11.19 11.42 -6.39
C GLU A 25 -10.55 10.03 -6.58
N ARG A 26 -9.93 9.49 -5.53
CA ARG A 26 -9.34 8.14 -5.56
C ARG A 26 -10.40 7.07 -5.78
N HIS A 27 -11.52 7.15 -5.08
CA HIS A 27 -12.66 6.27 -5.29
C HIS A 27 -13.14 6.31 -6.75
N ARG A 28 -13.35 7.52 -7.29
CA ARG A 28 -13.79 7.72 -8.68
C ARG A 28 -12.82 7.10 -9.68
N GLN A 29 -11.51 7.34 -9.53
CA GLN A 29 -10.47 6.83 -10.44
C GLN A 29 -10.45 5.31 -10.52
N ILE A 30 -10.62 4.62 -9.38
CA ILE A 30 -10.65 3.16 -9.34
C ILE A 30 -11.98 2.64 -9.88
N ALA A 31 -13.10 3.22 -9.46
CA ALA A 31 -14.43 2.79 -9.88
C ALA A 31 -14.67 2.96 -11.39
N SER A 32 -14.08 3.98 -12.01
CA SER A 32 -14.16 4.23 -13.46
C SER A 32 -13.15 3.43 -14.29
N GLY A 33 -12.20 2.72 -13.65
CA GLY A 33 -11.11 2.03 -14.36
C GLY A 33 -10.03 2.96 -14.94
N GLU A 34 -9.99 4.22 -14.52
CA GLU A 34 -8.95 5.17 -14.95
C GLU A 34 -7.56 4.79 -14.44
N ASP A 35 -7.48 4.14 -13.27
CA ASP A 35 -6.20 3.68 -12.74
C ASP A 35 -5.82 2.29 -13.31
N LEU A 36 -5.21 2.34 -14.50
CA LEU A 36 -4.71 1.15 -15.17
C LEU A 36 -3.70 0.37 -14.33
N SER A 37 -2.87 1.09 -13.55
CA SER A 37 -1.83 0.47 -12.73
C SER A 37 -2.45 -0.32 -11.59
N PHE A 38 -3.46 0.22 -10.93
CA PHE A 38 -4.18 -0.48 -9.88
C PHE A 38 -4.81 -1.77 -10.41
N GLU A 39 -5.56 -1.68 -11.50
CA GLU A 39 -6.35 -2.80 -12.02
C GLU A 39 -5.49 -3.90 -12.66
N HIS A 40 -4.48 -3.50 -13.44
CA HIS A 40 -3.77 -4.45 -14.30
C HIS A 40 -2.37 -4.82 -13.82
N VAL A 41 -1.84 -4.13 -12.80
CA VAL A 41 -0.49 -4.40 -12.30
C VAL A 41 -0.51 -4.69 -10.79
N ILE A 42 -1.04 -3.76 -9.98
CA ILE A 42 -0.97 -3.84 -8.52
C ILE A 42 -1.85 -4.97 -7.99
N VAL A 43 -3.13 -4.98 -8.36
CA VAL A 43 -4.09 -6.01 -7.92
C VAL A 43 -3.67 -7.42 -8.36
N PRO A 44 -3.33 -7.69 -9.64
CA PRO A 44 -2.86 -9.01 -10.06
C PRO A 44 -1.59 -9.46 -9.34
N THR A 45 -0.64 -8.53 -9.12
CA THR A 45 0.59 -8.82 -8.38
C THR A 45 0.30 -9.19 -6.92
N THR A 46 -0.60 -8.44 -6.27
CA THR A 46 -1.00 -8.73 -4.89
C THR A 46 -1.62 -10.13 -4.80
N TRP A 47 -2.54 -10.48 -5.71
CA TRP A 47 -3.16 -11.81 -5.73
C TRP A 47 -2.15 -12.92 -5.95
N ARG A 48 -1.24 -12.77 -6.91
CA ARG A 48 -0.17 -13.76 -7.15
C ARG A 48 0.69 -13.98 -5.90
N LEU A 49 1.02 -12.93 -5.18
CA LEU A 49 1.80 -13.03 -3.93
C LEU A 49 0.96 -13.58 -2.77
N PHE A 50 -0.35 -13.43 -2.81
CA PHE A 50 -1.28 -13.93 -1.79
C PHE A 50 -1.62 -15.42 -1.99
N GLU A 51 -1.29 -16.03 -3.12
CA GLU A 51 -1.52 -17.44 -3.39
C GLU A 51 -0.94 -18.33 -2.28
N GLY A 52 -1.75 -19.28 -1.80
CA GLY A 52 -1.40 -20.19 -0.70
C GLY A 52 -1.45 -19.56 0.70
N ALA A 53 -1.88 -18.29 0.84
CA ALA A 53 -2.20 -17.73 2.14
C ALA A 53 -3.43 -18.42 2.75
N ASP A 54 -3.45 -18.55 4.06
CA ASP A 54 -4.63 -18.96 4.81
C ASP A 54 -5.63 -17.78 4.83
N PRO A 55 -6.80 -17.91 4.17
CA PRO A 55 -7.75 -16.81 4.05
C PRO A 55 -8.69 -16.68 5.26
N GLY A 56 -8.41 -17.33 6.39
CA GLY A 56 -9.30 -17.38 7.56
C GLY A 56 -9.63 -16.00 8.11
N ALA A 57 -8.64 -15.29 8.66
CA ALA A 57 -8.78 -13.92 9.17
C ALA A 57 -7.66 -13.04 8.60
N VAL A 58 -8.01 -12.17 7.68
CA VAL A 58 -7.05 -11.37 6.91
C VAL A 58 -7.12 -9.90 7.29
N LEU A 59 -5.97 -9.30 7.51
CA LEU A 59 -5.79 -7.88 7.77
C LEU A 59 -5.51 -7.13 6.47
N ASP A 60 -6.32 -6.13 6.14
CA ASP A 60 -6.10 -5.19 5.02
C ASP A 60 -5.65 -3.85 5.59
N ILE A 61 -4.37 -3.54 5.45
CA ILE A 61 -3.72 -2.39 6.09
C ILE A 61 -3.60 -1.25 5.09
N GLY A 62 -4.11 -0.07 5.46
CA GLY A 62 -4.26 1.04 4.55
C GLY A 62 -5.29 0.70 3.47
N SER A 63 -6.47 0.24 3.90
CA SER A 63 -7.53 -0.26 3.01
C SER A 63 -8.07 0.81 2.06
N GLY A 64 -7.77 2.08 2.31
CA GLY A 64 -8.18 3.20 1.49
C GLY A 64 -9.70 3.21 1.28
N THR A 65 -10.12 3.40 0.04
CA THR A 65 -11.55 3.45 -0.34
C THR A 65 -12.21 2.05 -0.50
N GLY A 66 -11.57 0.97 -0.03
CA GLY A 66 -12.16 -0.35 0.12
C GLY A 66 -12.25 -1.20 -1.14
N HIS A 67 -11.71 -0.77 -2.28
CA HIS A 67 -11.83 -1.52 -3.53
C HIS A 67 -11.09 -2.86 -3.51
N PHE A 68 -9.92 -2.92 -2.86
CA PHE A 68 -9.21 -4.19 -2.66
C PHE A 68 -9.88 -5.01 -1.55
N THR A 69 -10.29 -4.35 -0.45
CA THR A 69 -11.05 -4.96 0.66
C THR A 69 -12.27 -5.74 0.18
N ALA A 70 -13.06 -5.14 -0.73
CA ALA A 70 -14.26 -5.79 -1.30
C ALA A 70 -13.90 -7.06 -2.11
N ARG A 71 -12.77 -7.08 -2.78
CA ARG A 71 -12.25 -8.26 -3.50
C ARG A 71 -11.75 -9.32 -2.51
N LEU A 72 -11.02 -8.90 -1.48
CA LEU A 72 -10.49 -9.77 -0.44
C LEU A 72 -11.62 -10.45 0.35
N ALA A 73 -12.71 -9.72 0.64
CA ALA A 73 -13.88 -10.25 1.34
C ALA A 73 -14.59 -11.41 0.61
N ARG A 74 -14.38 -11.56 -0.70
CA ARG A 74 -14.96 -12.68 -1.47
C ARG A 74 -14.25 -14.00 -1.26
N VAL A 75 -12.99 -13.96 -0.79
CA VAL A 75 -12.15 -15.14 -0.61
C VAL A 75 -11.77 -15.39 0.84
N ALA A 76 -11.78 -14.36 1.68
CA ALA A 76 -11.43 -14.45 3.09
C ALA A 76 -12.64 -14.81 3.96
N GLY A 77 -12.42 -15.58 5.01
CA GLY A 77 -13.44 -15.86 6.02
C GLY A 77 -13.86 -14.59 6.78
N LYS A 78 -12.87 -13.75 7.14
CA LYS A 78 -13.05 -12.44 7.76
C LYS A 78 -11.98 -11.48 7.26
N VAL A 79 -12.36 -10.23 7.02
CA VAL A 79 -11.44 -9.13 6.71
C VAL A 79 -11.51 -8.07 7.80
N ILE A 80 -10.36 -7.66 8.30
CA ILE A 80 -10.23 -6.49 9.17
C ILE A 80 -9.50 -5.44 8.36
N ALA A 81 -10.21 -4.38 8.01
CA ALA A 81 -9.71 -3.27 7.21
C ALA A 81 -9.32 -2.11 8.12
N VAL A 82 -8.04 -1.79 8.16
CA VAL A 82 -7.48 -0.70 8.97
C VAL A 82 -7.11 0.45 8.05
N GLU A 83 -7.63 1.64 8.34
CA GLU A 83 -7.42 2.85 7.52
C GLU A 83 -7.52 4.09 8.41
N PRO A 84 -6.49 4.96 8.45
CA PRO A 84 -6.52 6.15 9.29
C PRO A 84 -7.33 7.32 8.73
N SER A 85 -7.69 7.34 7.44
CA SER A 85 -8.48 8.41 6.81
C SER A 85 -9.98 8.18 7.01
N PRO A 86 -10.70 9.02 7.79
CA PRO A 86 -12.16 8.91 7.97
C PRO A 86 -12.93 8.98 6.65
N ALA A 87 -12.53 9.86 5.72
CA ALA A 87 -13.19 9.98 4.42
C ALA A 87 -13.03 8.71 3.59
N SER A 88 -11.83 8.10 3.60
CA SER A 88 -11.59 6.82 2.94
C SER A 88 -12.42 5.68 3.56
N VAL A 89 -12.50 5.60 4.89
CA VAL A 89 -13.32 4.61 5.60
C VAL A 89 -14.81 4.76 5.26
N ALA A 90 -15.33 5.99 5.19
CA ALA A 90 -16.72 6.23 4.79
C ALA A 90 -17.02 5.70 3.39
N LEU A 91 -16.11 5.92 2.44
CA LEU A 91 -16.19 5.36 1.08
C LEU A 91 -16.06 3.85 1.06
N ALA A 92 -15.11 3.30 1.82
CA ALA A 92 -14.89 1.86 1.91
C ALA A 92 -16.13 1.12 2.44
N ARG A 93 -16.83 1.68 3.43
CA ARG A 93 -18.11 1.15 3.91
C ARG A 93 -19.19 1.13 2.81
N ARG A 94 -19.22 2.14 1.93
CA ARG A 94 -20.15 2.16 0.78
C ARG A 94 -19.76 1.11 -0.26
N VAL A 95 -18.48 1.00 -0.58
CA VAL A 95 -17.95 0.00 -1.54
C VAL A 95 -18.20 -1.43 -1.05
N CYS A 96 -18.05 -1.67 0.24
CA CYS A 96 -18.21 -2.98 0.86
C CYS A 96 -19.62 -3.22 1.43
N HIS A 97 -20.64 -2.40 1.09
CA HIS A 97 -21.97 -2.48 1.71
C HIS A 97 -22.63 -3.86 1.62
N ALA A 98 -22.33 -4.64 0.57
CA ALA A 98 -22.86 -5.98 0.38
C ALA A 98 -22.04 -7.08 1.08
N THR A 99 -20.93 -6.75 1.74
CA THR A 99 -20.08 -7.72 2.45
C THR A 99 -20.45 -7.77 3.94
N GLN A 100 -20.61 -8.98 4.48
CA GLN A 100 -20.96 -9.18 5.90
C GLN A 100 -19.75 -9.54 6.78
N ASN A 101 -18.63 -9.86 6.13
CA ASN A 101 -17.42 -10.36 6.78
C ASN A 101 -16.29 -9.32 6.88
N VAL A 102 -16.59 -8.03 6.67
CA VAL A 102 -15.62 -6.93 6.76
C VAL A 102 -15.88 -6.09 8.01
N ARG A 103 -14.84 -5.93 8.84
CA ARG A 103 -14.79 -4.96 9.94
C ARG A 103 -13.84 -3.83 9.60
N PHE A 104 -14.30 -2.59 9.66
CA PHE A 104 -13.48 -1.40 9.47
C PHE A 104 -13.01 -0.83 10.82
N VAL A 105 -11.72 -0.50 10.89
CA VAL A 105 -11.06 0.16 12.02
C VAL A 105 -10.43 1.45 11.50
N GLU A 106 -10.96 2.58 11.98
CA GLU A 106 -10.48 3.91 11.63
C GLU A 106 -9.30 4.28 12.55
N ALA A 107 -8.11 3.87 12.16
CA ALA A 107 -6.88 4.04 12.92
C ALA A 107 -5.67 3.71 12.03
N SER A 108 -4.46 4.09 12.47
CA SER A 108 -3.23 3.47 11.97
C SER A 108 -3.12 2.02 12.49
N LEU A 109 -2.24 1.21 11.90
CA LEU A 109 -2.01 -0.15 12.37
C LEU A 109 -1.54 -0.16 13.82
N GLU A 110 -0.63 0.72 14.15
CA GLU A 110 0.01 0.86 15.46
C GLU A 110 -1.02 1.20 16.56
N GLU A 111 -1.97 2.07 16.25
CA GLU A 111 -3.08 2.42 17.14
C GLU A 111 -4.08 1.26 17.27
N ALA A 112 -4.34 0.55 16.18
CA ALA A 112 -5.31 -0.53 16.13
C ALA A 112 -4.87 -1.79 16.92
N VAL A 113 -3.58 -2.03 17.14
CA VAL A 113 -3.05 -3.26 17.77
C VAL A 113 -3.76 -3.61 19.07
N SER A 114 -4.01 -2.62 19.93
CA SER A 114 -4.64 -2.83 21.24
C SER A 114 -6.14 -3.17 21.16
N SER A 115 -6.80 -2.76 20.08
CA SER A 115 -8.24 -2.95 19.86
C SER A 115 -8.57 -4.17 18.98
N LEU A 116 -7.56 -4.77 18.36
CA LEU A 116 -7.73 -5.96 17.53
C LEU A 116 -7.69 -7.22 18.39
N HIS A 117 -8.87 -7.77 18.67
CA HIS A 117 -9.05 -8.99 19.49
C HIS A 117 -9.23 -10.25 18.65
N GLU A 118 -9.36 -10.10 17.32
CA GLU A 118 -9.54 -11.19 16.37
C GLU A 118 -8.22 -11.92 16.07
N ARG A 119 -7.56 -12.38 17.11
CA ARG A 119 -6.31 -13.16 16.98
C ARG A 119 -6.59 -14.67 16.99
N PRO A 120 -5.77 -15.44 16.29
CA PRO A 120 -4.66 -15.03 15.43
C PRO A 120 -5.10 -14.63 14.04
N LEU A 121 -4.51 -13.55 13.50
CA LEU A 121 -4.65 -13.19 12.09
C LEU A 121 -3.82 -14.13 11.23
N THR A 122 -4.39 -14.63 10.15
CA THR A 122 -3.76 -15.66 9.31
C THR A 122 -2.91 -15.12 8.18
N ALA A 123 -3.30 -13.94 7.66
CA ALA A 123 -2.57 -13.22 6.64
C ALA A 123 -2.78 -11.70 6.78
N ALA A 124 -1.93 -10.92 6.13
CA ALA A 124 -2.06 -9.49 6.02
C ALA A 124 -1.69 -9.01 4.60
N VAL A 125 -2.33 -7.95 4.16
CA VAL A 125 -2.00 -7.25 2.91
C VAL A 125 -1.83 -5.75 3.17
N ALA A 126 -0.93 -5.11 2.43
CA ALA A 126 -0.72 -3.67 2.41
C ALA A 126 -0.53 -3.20 0.96
N VAL A 127 -1.63 -2.80 0.32
CA VAL A 127 -1.63 -2.44 -1.10
C VAL A 127 -1.31 -0.97 -1.28
N MET A 128 -0.11 -0.67 -1.75
CA MET A 128 0.41 0.70 -1.92
C MET A 128 0.39 1.53 -0.62
N THR A 129 0.65 0.89 0.51
CA THR A 129 0.54 1.50 1.85
C THR A 129 1.89 1.79 2.49
N LEU A 130 2.87 0.88 2.40
CA LEU A 130 4.12 1.02 3.17
C LEU A 130 4.89 2.31 2.88
N MET A 131 4.77 2.88 1.68
CA MET A 131 5.37 4.17 1.36
C MET A 131 4.59 5.37 1.93
N THR A 132 3.48 5.16 2.62
CA THR A 132 2.74 6.21 3.35
C THR A 132 2.76 6.00 4.87
N VAL A 133 3.56 5.04 5.34
CA VAL A 133 3.78 4.77 6.78
C VAL A 133 4.93 5.65 7.28
N PRO A 134 4.74 6.48 8.31
CA PRO A 134 5.80 7.35 8.83
C PRO A 134 7.00 6.60 9.39
N ASP A 135 6.76 5.56 10.19
CA ASP A 135 7.79 4.72 10.83
C ASP A 135 7.57 3.25 10.48
N LEU A 136 8.41 2.75 9.55
CA LEU A 136 8.33 1.38 9.09
C LEU A 136 8.65 0.35 10.17
N ARG A 137 9.53 0.70 11.14
CA ARG A 137 9.92 -0.20 12.24
C ARG A 137 8.76 -0.40 13.21
N THR A 138 8.12 0.67 13.63
CA THR A 138 6.94 0.62 14.51
C THR A 138 5.80 -0.13 13.84
N PHE A 139 5.60 0.07 12.54
CA PHE A 139 4.64 -0.68 11.73
C PHE A 139 4.95 -2.18 11.72
N ALA A 140 6.20 -2.57 11.40
CA ALA A 140 6.59 -3.98 11.34
C ALA A 140 6.43 -4.69 12.69
N LYS A 141 6.77 -4.02 13.80
CA LYS A 141 6.55 -4.51 15.15
C LYS A 141 5.06 -4.69 15.46
N ALA A 142 4.21 -3.74 15.08
CA ALA A 142 2.76 -3.83 15.23
C ALA A 142 2.19 -5.03 14.45
N LEU A 143 2.61 -5.21 13.22
CA LEU A 143 2.21 -6.35 12.38
C LEU A 143 2.66 -7.68 12.98
N ALA A 144 3.92 -7.76 13.47
CA ALA A 144 4.46 -8.96 14.10
C ALA A 144 3.66 -9.38 15.34
N ALA A 145 3.12 -8.43 16.09
CA ALA A 145 2.28 -8.69 17.25
C ALA A 145 0.89 -9.25 16.90
N LEU A 146 0.42 -9.06 15.67
CA LEU A 146 -0.93 -9.43 15.22
C LEU A 146 -0.95 -10.74 14.43
N LEU A 147 0.06 -10.97 13.61
CA LEU A 147 0.09 -12.10 12.68
C LEU A 147 0.59 -13.37 13.35
N LYS A 148 -0.10 -14.50 13.14
CA LYS A 148 0.33 -15.80 13.66
C LYS A 148 1.65 -16.27 13.04
N ALA A 149 2.34 -17.18 13.70
CA ALA A 149 3.47 -17.90 13.12
C ALA A 149 3.05 -18.56 11.78
N ARG A 150 3.91 -18.49 10.77
CA ARG A 150 3.67 -18.89 9.37
C ARG A 150 2.57 -18.10 8.65
N GLY A 151 2.02 -17.06 9.28
CA GLY A 151 1.14 -16.11 8.62
C GLY A 151 1.88 -15.35 7.52
N LEU A 152 1.17 -15.06 6.42
CA LEU A 152 1.76 -14.38 5.27
C LEU A 152 1.45 -12.88 5.31
N PHE A 153 2.44 -12.08 4.98
CA PHE A 153 2.28 -10.66 4.74
C PHE A 153 2.66 -10.33 3.30
N VAL A 154 1.77 -9.68 2.58
CA VAL A 154 1.98 -9.24 1.20
C VAL A 154 1.88 -7.72 1.12
N ALA A 155 2.87 -7.09 0.50
CA ALA A 155 2.80 -5.66 0.23
C ALA A 155 3.16 -5.34 -1.23
N THR A 156 2.54 -4.29 -1.75
CA THR A 156 2.97 -3.62 -2.98
C THR A 156 3.33 -2.18 -2.67
N VAL A 157 4.43 -1.70 -3.26
CA VAL A 157 4.95 -0.34 -3.06
C VAL A 157 5.39 0.27 -4.38
N ALA A 158 5.54 1.59 -4.42
CA ALA A 158 6.30 2.25 -5.46
C ALA A 158 7.73 1.70 -5.47
N HIS A 159 8.27 1.41 -6.64
CA HIS A 159 9.57 0.75 -6.76
C HIS A 159 10.70 1.66 -6.24
N PRO A 160 11.44 1.30 -5.18
CA PRO A 160 12.40 2.20 -4.55
C PRO A 160 13.44 2.78 -5.51
N TRP A 161 13.94 1.97 -6.45
CA TRP A 161 14.95 2.39 -7.42
C TRP A 161 14.37 3.11 -8.63
N PHE A 162 13.26 2.62 -9.19
CA PHE A 162 12.74 3.14 -10.46
C PHE A 162 11.70 4.26 -10.30
N TRP A 163 11.10 4.40 -9.14
CA TRP A 163 10.12 5.45 -8.89
C TRP A 163 10.71 6.86 -8.98
N PRO A 164 11.90 7.15 -8.39
CA PRO A 164 12.59 8.42 -8.58
C PRO A 164 12.80 8.77 -10.04
N LYS A 165 13.25 7.79 -10.83
CA LYS A 165 13.44 7.94 -12.28
C LYS A 165 12.14 8.19 -13.03
N TYR A 166 11.09 7.42 -12.69
CA TYR A 166 9.77 7.60 -13.32
C TYR A 166 9.18 8.97 -13.04
N TRP A 167 9.40 9.52 -11.85
CA TRP A 167 8.91 10.83 -11.43
C TRP A 167 9.87 11.97 -11.77
N GLY A 168 11.10 11.68 -12.21
CA GLY A 168 12.08 12.64 -12.67
C GLY A 168 12.72 13.47 -11.58
N TYR A 169 12.95 12.86 -10.40
CA TYR A 169 13.68 13.50 -9.30
C TYR A 169 14.95 12.74 -8.89
N GLU A 170 15.36 11.72 -9.67
CA GLU A 170 16.53 10.90 -9.35
C GLU A 170 17.85 11.71 -9.32
N ASP A 171 17.93 12.78 -10.14
CA ASP A 171 19.09 13.64 -10.26
C ASP A 171 18.96 14.97 -9.47
N GLU A 172 17.91 15.12 -8.66
CA GLU A 172 17.72 16.31 -7.85
C GLU A 172 18.76 16.36 -6.70
N PRO A 173 19.38 17.50 -6.41
CA PRO A 173 20.45 17.62 -5.40
C PRO A 173 20.04 17.19 -3.99
N TRP A 174 18.76 17.18 -3.69
CA TRP A 174 18.20 16.77 -2.40
C TRP A 174 17.93 15.28 -2.30
N PHE A 175 17.92 14.54 -3.41
CA PHE A 175 17.59 13.12 -3.43
C PHE A 175 18.85 12.26 -3.29
N HIS A 176 18.85 11.37 -2.32
CA HIS A 176 19.86 10.34 -2.12
C HIS A 176 19.14 9.02 -1.89
N TYR A 177 19.40 8.03 -2.73
CA TYR A 177 18.70 6.73 -2.69
C TYR A 177 18.78 6.04 -1.33
N GLU A 178 19.90 6.12 -0.66
CA GLU A 178 20.16 5.49 0.64
C GLU A 178 19.49 6.19 1.83
N VAL A 179 18.94 7.39 1.61
CA VAL A 179 18.36 8.23 2.67
C VAL A 179 16.84 8.15 2.64
N GLU A 180 16.24 7.78 3.78
CA GLU A 180 14.79 7.89 3.95
C GLU A 180 14.36 9.35 3.81
N THR A 181 13.44 9.62 2.89
CA THR A 181 13.02 10.99 2.57
C THR A 181 11.51 11.07 2.40
N PHE A 182 10.90 12.00 3.13
CA PHE A 182 9.49 12.37 2.92
C PHE A 182 9.39 13.28 1.70
N ILE A 183 8.58 12.90 0.73
CA ILE A 183 8.49 13.58 -0.56
C ILE A 183 7.03 13.94 -0.84
N GLU A 184 6.76 15.23 -0.96
CA GLU A 184 5.45 15.76 -1.28
C GLU A 184 5.34 16.04 -2.78
N ALA A 185 4.26 15.53 -3.40
CA ALA A 185 4.02 15.67 -4.82
C ALA A 185 2.52 15.76 -5.14
N PRO A 186 2.11 16.36 -6.27
CA PRO A 186 0.76 16.19 -6.79
C PRO A 186 0.45 14.72 -7.02
N PHE A 187 -0.74 14.27 -6.64
CA PHE A 187 -1.13 12.89 -6.88
C PHE A 187 -1.39 12.63 -8.36
N VAL A 188 -0.77 11.59 -8.91
CA VAL A 188 -0.86 11.26 -10.34
C VAL A 188 -1.16 9.77 -10.50
N ILE A 189 -2.12 9.45 -11.34
CA ILE A 189 -2.38 8.10 -11.85
C ILE A 189 -2.07 8.01 -13.34
N SER A 190 -2.24 6.84 -13.93
CA SER A 190 -1.85 6.50 -15.32
C SER A 190 -2.26 7.53 -16.37
N ARG A 191 -3.40 8.21 -16.19
CA ARG A 191 -3.97 9.12 -17.19
C ARG A 191 -4.32 10.51 -16.66
N ARG A 192 -4.23 10.73 -15.35
CA ARG A 192 -4.73 11.96 -14.74
C ARG A 192 -3.86 12.46 -13.60
N ARG A 193 -3.59 13.76 -13.62
CA ARG A 193 -2.96 14.51 -12.54
C ARG A 193 -4.02 15.25 -11.75
N THR A 194 -3.91 15.27 -10.44
CA THR A 194 -4.72 16.11 -9.56
C THR A 194 -3.88 17.28 -9.04
N GLU A 195 -4.53 18.33 -8.56
CA GLU A 195 -3.86 19.41 -7.80
C GLU A 195 -3.67 19.03 -6.31
N ILE A 196 -4.32 17.95 -5.88
CA ILE A 196 -4.20 17.45 -4.51
C ILE A 196 -2.79 16.86 -4.33
N ARG A 197 -2.14 17.26 -3.26
CA ARG A 197 -0.80 16.82 -2.94
C ARG A 197 -0.86 15.71 -1.90
N THR A 198 -0.01 14.72 -2.07
CA THR A 198 0.19 13.62 -1.12
C THR A 198 1.66 13.43 -0.85
N THR A 199 1.96 12.86 0.30
CA THR A 199 3.32 12.54 0.70
C THR A 199 3.56 11.04 0.60
N HIS A 200 4.68 10.68 -0.01
CA HIS A 200 5.22 9.32 0.10
C HIS A 200 6.60 9.38 0.76
N VAL A 201 6.96 8.30 1.43
CA VAL A 201 8.28 8.15 2.05
C VAL A 201 9.12 7.28 1.14
N HIS A 202 10.14 7.87 0.54
CA HIS A 202 11.17 7.09 -0.14
C HIS A 202 11.98 6.32 0.90
N ARG A 203 12.15 5.03 0.66
CA ARG A 203 13.01 4.13 1.43
C ARG A 203 13.80 3.25 0.49
N PRO A 204 15.10 3.04 0.71
CA PRO A 204 15.87 2.09 -0.09
C PRO A 204 15.34 0.65 0.11
N LEU A 205 15.51 -0.19 -0.89
CA LEU A 205 14.98 -1.57 -0.87
C LEU A 205 15.42 -2.38 0.35
N ASN A 206 16.69 -2.25 0.75
CA ASN A 206 17.22 -2.95 1.91
C ASN A 206 16.49 -2.61 3.22
N GLN A 207 15.95 -1.39 3.35
CA GLN A 207 15.19 -1.00 4.53
C GLN A 207 13.88 -1.79 4.64
N TYR A 208 13.15 -1.98 3.53
CA TYR A 208 11.96 -2.84 3.51
C TYR A 208 12.29 -4.29 3.90
N VAL A 209 13.43 -4.82 3.45
CA VAL A 209 13.82 -6.21 3.77
C VAL A 209 14.28 -6.33 5.23
N ASN A 210 15.19 -5.45 5.66
CA ASN A 210 15.86 -5.58 6.95
C ASN A 210 14.91 -5.32 8.12
N VAL A 211 14.07 -4.29 8.05
CA VAL A 211 13.13 -3.93 9.12
C VAL A 211 12.16 -5.08 9.40
N PHE A 212 11.61 -5.71 8.38
CA PHE A 212 10.73 -6.87 8.59
C PHE A 212 11.50 -8.10 9.06
N SER A 213 12.73 -8.32 8.59
CA SER A 213 13.58 -9.43 9.05
C SER A 213 13.91 -9.32 10.54
N GLU A 214 14.21 -8.11 11.03
CA GLU A 214 14.47 -7.85 12.45
C GLU A 214 13.25 -8.14 13.34
N GLU A 215 12.06 -7.97 12.81
CA GLU A 215 10.80 -8.27 13.51
C GLU A 215 10.30 -9.72 13.28
N GLY A 216 11.17 -10.60 12.76
CA GLY A 216 10.91 -12.04 12.64
C GLY A 216 10.07 -12.41 11.42
N PHE A 217 10.20 -11.67 10.34
CA PHE A 217 9.66 -12.03 9.04
C PHE A 217 10.78 -12.50 8.10
N ARG A 218 10.47 -13.49 7.28
CA ARG A 218 11.36 -13.97 6.21
C ARG A 218 10.79 -13.56 4.86
N LEU A 219 11.56 -12.86 4.04
CA LEU A 219 11.17 -12.55 2.67
C LEU A 219 11.15 -13.85 1.84
N ASN A 220 9.99 -14.19 1.31
CA ASN A 220 9.78 -15.41 0.50
C ASN A 220 9.71 -15.11 -1.01
N ALA A 221 9.26 -13.91 -1.38
CA ALA A 221 9.23 -13.50 -2.77
C ALA A 221 9.36 -11.99 -2.92
N LEU A 222 10.03 -11.60 -4.00
CA LEU A 222 10.12 -10.24 -4.51
C LEU A 222 9.76 -10.28 -5.99
N VAL A 223 8.89 -9.37 -6.43
CA VAL A 223 8.38 -9.33 -7.79
C VAL A 223 8.40 -7.90 -8.31
N GLU A 224 8.93 -7.74 -9.50
CA GLU A 224 8.98 -6.48 -10.25
C GLU A 224 8.01 -6.56 -11.44
N PRO A 225 6.73 -6.20 -11.24
CA PRO A 225 5.71 -6.43 -12.25
C PRO A 225 5.79 -5.42 -13.39
N MET A 226 5.56 -5.92 -14.61
CA MET A 226 5.31 -5.11 -15.79
C MET A 226 3.86 -5.31 -16.24
N PRO A 227 3.19 -4.28 -16.79
CA PRO A 227 1.87 -4.47 -17.36
C PRO A 227 1.95 -5.40 -18.59
N PRO A 228 0.91 -6.22 -18.85
CA PRO A 228 0.80 -6.96 -20.10
C PRO A 228 0.89 -6.04 -21.33
N GLU A 229 1.30 -6.58 -22.47
CA GLU A 229 1.55 -5.79 -23.68
C GLU A 229 0.31 -5.01 -24.15
N GLU A 230 -0.86 -5.62 -24.11
CA GLU A 230 -2.13 -4.99 -24.46
C GLU A 230 -2.48 -3.83 -23.52
N VAL A 231 -2.11 -3.93 -22.24
CA VAL A 231 -2.31 -2.85 -21.26
C VAL A 231 -1.29 -1.74 -21.44
N GLN A 232 -0.04 -2.08 -21.82
CA GLN A 232 0.99 -1.06 -22.07
C GLN A 232 0.59 -0.06 -23.16
N ARG A 233 -0.18 -0.50 -24.15
CA ARG A 233 -0.69 0.35 -25.23
C ARG A 233 -1.70 1.41 -24.77
N LEU A 234 -2.26 1.23 -23.59
CA LEU A 234 -3.21 2.16 -22.98
C LEU A 234 -2.54 3.30 -22.22
N TYR A 235 -1.25 3.17 -21.88
CA TYR A 235 -0.49 4.24 -21.23
C TYR A 235 -0.02 5.29 -22.23
N PRO A 236 0.18 6.55 -21.80
CA PRO A 236 0.74 7.61 -22.65
C PRO A 236 2.12 7.26 -23.23
N ALA A 237 2.89 6.46 -22.51
CA ALA A 237 4.17 5.91 -22.95
C ALA A 237 4.36 4.50 -22.37
N PRO A 238 4.97 3.56 -23.13
CA PRO A 238 5.23 2.22 -22.65
C PRO A 238 6.19 2.25 -21.45
N TRP A 239 6.02 1.29 -20.55
CA TRP A 239 6.93 1.15 -19.44
C TRP A 239 8.26 0.57 -19.92
N ARG A 240 9.34 1.19 -19.51
CA ARG A 240 10.71 0.72 -19.79
C ARG A 240 11.32 -0.04 -18.62
N PHE A 241 10.70 0.06 -17.43
CA PHE A 241 11.14 -0.54 -16.19
C PHE A 241 9.95 -0.71 -15.25
N PRO A 242 10.02 -1.59 -14.24
CA PRO A 242 8.94 -1.76 -13.26
C PRO A 242 8.78 -0.49 -12.42
N ARG A 243 7.54 -0.03 -12.25
CA ARG A 243 7.20 1.14 -11.44
C ARG A 243 6.80 0.76 -10.01
N PHE A 244 6.47 -0.51 -9.82
CA PHE A 244 6.05 -1.06 -8.53
C PHE A 244 6.88 -2.27 -8.17
N LEU A 245 6.89 -2.56 -6.87
CA LEU A 245 7.54 -3.72 -6.28
C LEU A 245 6.50 -4.47 -5.47
N GLY A 246 6.43 -5.78 -5.65
CA GLY A 246 5.63 -6.69 -4.83
C GLY A 246 6.55 -7.49 -3.91
N LEU A 247 6.16 -7.60 -2.64
CA LEU A 247 6.93 -8.27 -1.61
C LEU A 247 6.03 -9.24 -0.83
N ARG A 248 6.55 -10.42 -0.53
CA ARG A 248 5.88 -11.41 0.31
C ARG A 248 6.79 -11.88 1.40
N TRP A 249 6.30 -11.79 2.63
CA TRP A 249 6.98 -12.30 3.81
C TRP A 249 6.15 -13.37 4.50
N GLU A 250 6.84 -14.22 5.24
CA GLU A 250 6.26 -15.18 6.17
C GLU A 250 6.72 -14.84 7.58
N ARG A 251 5.79 -14.80 8.51
CA ARG A 251 6.07 -14.69 9.95
C ARG A 251 6.74 -15.96 10.44
N VAL A 252 7.99 -15.87 10.91
CA VAL A 252 8.77 -17.06 11.29
C VAL A 252 8.43 -17.53 12.71
N VAL A 253 8.23 -16.57 13.64
CA VAL A 253 8.01 -16.87 15.09
C VAL A 253 6.76 -16.18 15.58
#